data_5680f3b51323303c7a7e8da8e3ca8132
#
_entry.id   5680f3b51323303c7a7e8da8e3ca8132
#
_cell.length_a   1.000
_cell.length_b   1.000
_cell.length_c   1.000
_cell.angle_alpha   90.00
_cell.angle_beta   90.00
_cell.angle_gamma   90.00
#
_symmetry.space_group_name_H-M   'P 1'
#
loop_
_entity.id
_entity.type
_entity.pdbx_description
1 polymer ?
#
loop_
_entity_poly.entity_id
_entity_poly.type
_entity_poly.pdbx_seq_one_letter_code
_entity_poly.pdbx_strand_id
1 'polypeptide(L)'
;MSDEVIGTVSASMGRRVLGITSLALLGFLLIYVSFTQPPAVLGQVFLLAIGSASLWIADKMRRATATVIELTKSELRDSSGEFICTLDDIDSIDRGFFAFKPSNGFLVKLKSPGKRSWRPGLWWRSGRRIGIGGMTPGHQTKFVSEIIAVTLAQRDL
;
A
#
# COMPACT_ATOMS: atom_id res chain seq x y z
N MET A 1 18.59 18.73 -8.83
CA MET A 1 18.05 19.41 -7.64
C MET A 1 17.15 18.40 -6.94
N SER A 2 17.50 18.01 -5.74
CA SER A 2 16.60 17.15 -4.95
C SER A 2 15.40 17.98 -4.52
N ASP A 3 14.23 17.66 -5.03
CA ASP A 3 12.99 18.27 -4.57
C ASP A 3 12.86 18.02 -3.07
N GLU A 4 12.68 19.10 -2.34
CA GLU A 4 12.50 19.06 -0.89
C GLU A 4 11.29 18.19 -0.52
N VAL A 5 11.51 17.19 0.33
CA VAL A 5 10.44 16.32 0.84
C VAL A 5 9.61 17.12 1.86
N ILE A 6 8.35 17.32 1.56
CA ILE A 6 7.41 18.09 2.38
C ILE A 6 6.69 17.19 3.39
N GLY A 7 6.42 15.95 3.00
CA GLY A 7 5.71 14.99 3.83
C GLY A 7 6.09 13.56 3.50
N THR A 8 5.94 12.67 4.47
CA THR A 8 6.24 11.25 4.34
C THR A 8 5.12 10.38 4.88
N VAL A 9 4.92 9.22 4.26
CA VAL A 9 4.04 8.16 4.75
C VAL A 9 4.81 6.86 4.82
N SER A 10 4.93 6.32 6.02
CA SER A 10 5.64 5.06 6.29
C SER A 10 4.75 4.06 7.03
N ALA A 11 5.06 2.78 6.91
CA ALA A 11 4.35 1.76 7.67
C ALA A 11 4.67 1.87 9.17
N SER A 12 3.65 1.76 10.02
CA SER A 12 3.82 1.65 11.46
C SER A 12 4.52 0.33 11.82
N MET A 13 5.55 0.38 12.63
CA MET A 13 6.33 -0.81 13.03
C MET A 13 5.44 -1.90 13.64
N GLY A 14 4.57 -1.55 14.58
CA GLY A 14 3.67 -2.50 15.22
C GLY A 14 2.72 -3.20 14.25
N ARG A 15 2.06 -2.44 13.37
CA ARG A 15 1.16 -2.98 12.35
C ARG A 15 1.90 -3.82 11.30
N ARG A 16 3.09 -3.37 10.90
CA ARG A 16 3.96 -4.08 9.98
C ARG A 16 4.36 -5.45 10.54
N VAL A 17 4.87 -5.49 11.76
CA VAL A 17 5.28 -6.74 12.42
C VAL A 17 4.09 -7.66 12.59
N LEU A 18 2.97 -7.16 13.13
CA LEU A 18 1.76 -7.94 13.34
C LEU A 18 1.25 -8.57 12.03
N GLY A 19 1.12 -7.78 10.97
CA GLY A 19 0.60 -8.26 9.70
C GLY A 19 1.51 -9.28 9.02
N ILE A 20 2.81 -9.02 8.97
CA ILE A 20 3.80 -9.94 8.38
C ILE A 20 3.84 -11.25 9.17
N THR A 21 3.91 -11.18 10.50
CA THR A 21 3.96 -12.35 11.37
C THR A 21 2.70 -13.20 11.26
N SER A 22 1.51 -12.57 11.25
CA SER A 22 0.24 -13.30 11.12
C SER A 22 0.16 -14.05 9.78
N LEU A 23 0.54 -13.42 8.66
CA LEU A 23 0.57 -14.07 7.35
C LEU A 23 1.61 -15.19 7.28
N ALA A 24 2.79 -15.00 7.86
CA ALA A 24 3.83 -16.01 7.89
C ALA A 24 3.41 -17.23 8.74
N LEU A 25 2.86 -17.00 9.93
CA LEU A 25 2.35 -18.07 10.79
C LEU A 25 1.22 -18.84 10.12
N LEU A 26 0.26 -18.15 9.49
CA LEU A 26 -0.80 -18.80 8.72
C LEU A 26 -0.23 -19.66 7.60
N GLY A 27 0.70 -19.14 6.83
CA GLY A 27 1.34 -19.88 5.73
C GLY A 27 2.06 -21.13 6.21
N PHE A 28 2.88 -21.02 7.26
CA PHE A 28 3.57 -22.18 7.85
C PHE A 28 2.61 -23.19 8.44
N LEU A 29 1.55 -22.75 9.15
CA LEU A 29 0.55 -23.63 9.72
C LEU A 29 -0.18 -24.45 8.64
N LEU A 30 -0.62 -23.81 7.56
CA LEU A 30 -1.32 -24.48 6.47
C LEU A 30 -0.43 -25.51 5.77
N ILE A 31 0.83 -25.18 5.54
CA ILE A 31 1.80 -26.11 4.97
C ILE A 31 2.06 -27.27 5.94
N TYR A 32 2.25 -26.98 7.22
CA TYR A 32 2.48 -28.00 8.25
C TYR A 32 1.30 -29.00 8.34
N VAL A 33 0.07 -28.49 8.41
CA VAL A 33 -1.14 -29.35 8.46
C VAL A 33 -1.25 -30.19 7.18
N SER A 34 -0.92 -29.66 6.03
CA SER A 34 -0.94 -30.37 4.75
C SER A 34 -0.06 -31.63 4.74
N PHE A 35 1.04 -31.63 5.50
CA PHE A 35 1.94 -32.78 5.58
C PHE A 35 1.69 -33.69 6.78
N THR A 36 1.26 -33.16 7.92
CA THR A 36 1.05 -33.94 9.15
C THR A 36 -0.32 -34.55 9.23
N GLN A 37 -1.32 -33.93 8.66
CA GLN A 37 -2.71 -34.42 8.60
C GLN A 37 -3.26 -34.27 7.18
N PRO A 38 -2.68 -35.02 6.20
CA PRO A 38 -3.02 -34.79 4.81
C PRO A 38 -4.50 -35.08 4.54
N PRO A 39 -5.27 -34.08 4.08
CA PRO A 39 -6.62 -34.31 3.60
C PRO A 39 -6.58 -35.04 2.25
N ALA A 40 -7.76 -35.27 1.64
CA ALA A 40 -7.81 -35.74 0.26
C ALA A 40 -6.95 -34.86 -0.66
N VAL A 41 -6.43 -35.41 -1.74
CA VAL A 41 -5.44 -34.77 -2.64
C VAL A 41 -5.80 -33.34 -3.01
N LEU A 42 -7.08 -33.08 -3.34
CA LEU A 42 -7.55 -31.74 -3.68
C LEU A 42 -7.41 -30.76 -2.50
N GLY A 43 -7.74 -31.22 -1.28
CA GLY A 43 -7.57 -30.41 -0.07
C GLY A 43 -6.11 -30.13 0.25
N GLN A 44 -5.23 -31.11 0.04
CA GLN A 44 -3.79 -30.95 0.24
C GLN A 44 -3.21 -29.91 -0.74
N VAL A 45 -3.57 -29.97 -2.02
CA VAL A 45 -3.15 -28.98 -3.02
C VAL A 45 -3.66 -27.58 -2.65
N PHE A 46 -4.91 -27.47 -2.18
CA PHE A 46 -5.49 -26.21 -1.72
C PHE A 46 -4.72 -25.61 -0.53
N LEU A 47 -4.42 -26.42 0.51
CA LEU A 47 -3.66 -25.97 1.68
C LEU A 47 -2.26 -25.50 1.31
N LEU A 48 -1.57 -26.25 0.43
CA LEU A 48 -0.24 -25.87 -0.05
C LEU A 48 -0.28 -24.58 -0.88
N ALA A 49 -1.28 -24.43 -1.74
CA ALA A 49 -1.45 -23.22 -2.57
C ALA A 49 -1.70 -21.97 -1.71
N ILE A 50 -2.64 -22.04 -0.76
CA ILE A 50 -2.95 -20.91 0.12
C ILE A 50 -1.80 -20.63 1.10
N GLY A 51 -1.18 -21.66 1.65
CA GLY A 51 -0.02 -21.51 2.54
C GLY A 51 1.17 -20.84 1.84
N SER A 52 1.50 -21.29 0.63
CA SER A 52 2.57 -20.68 -0.19
C SER A 52 2.23 -19.25 -0.60
N ALA A 53 0.98 -18.98 -0.99
CA ALA A 53 0.52 -17.64 -1.30
C ALA A 53 0.62 -16.70 -0.11
N SER A 54 0.28 -17.17 1.09
CA SER A 54 0.38 -16.39 2.34
C SER A 54 1.83 -16.01 2.65
N LEU A 55 2.78 -16.95 2.50
CA LEU A 55 4.21 -16.67 2.67
C LEU A 55 4.73 -15.69 1.63
N TRP A 56 4.31 -15.83 0.38
CA TRP A 56 4.68 -14.92 -0.70
C TRP A 56 4.16 -13.49 -0.44
N ILE A 57 2.90 -13.35 0.02
CA ILE A 57 2.32 -12.06 0.38
C ILE A 57 3.06 -11.47 1.59
N ALA A 58 3.40 -12.27 2.60
CA ALA A 58 4.16 -11.82 3.77
C ALA A 58 5.52 -11.24 3.35
N ASP A 59 6.27 -11.92 2.47
CA ASP A 59 7.55 -11.41 1.96
C ASP A 59 7.38 -10.14 1.10
N LYS A 60 6.37 -10.11 0.24
CA LYS A 60 6.06 -8.93 -0.57
C LYS A 60 5.68 -7.73 0.31
N MET A 61 4.88 -7.95 1.35
CA MET A 61 4.52 -6.92 2.34
C MET A 61 5.74 -6.43 3.11
N ARG A 62 6.63 -7.34 3.52
CA ARG A 62 7.88 -6.99 4.20
C ARG A 62 8.73 -6.03 3.37
N ARG A 63 8.88 -6.30 2.08
CA ARG A 63 9.65 -5.45 1.14
C ARG A 63 8.93 -4.12 0.90
N ALA A 64 7.63 -4.15 0.65
CA ALA A 64 6.84 -2.94 0.38
C ALA A 64 6.83 -1.97 1.56
N THR A 65 6.69 -2.49 2.78
CA THR A 65 6.66 -1.67 4.00
C THR A 65 8.03 -1.25 4.51
N ALA A 66 9.11 -1.67 3.86
CA ALA A 66 10.47 -1.19 4.14
C ALA A 66 10.75 0.18 3.50
N THR A 67 9.94 0.58 2.52
CA THR A 67 10.05 1.87 1.83
C THR A 67 9.10 2.91 2.44
N VAL A 68 9.30 4.17 2.06
CA VAL A 68 8.54 5.33 2.53
C VAL A 68 8.00 6.06 1.32
N ILE A 69 6.74 6.50 1.37
CA ILE A 69 6.19 7.41 0.36
C ILE A 69 6.65 8.82 0.71
N GLU A 70 7.22 9.51 -0.25
CA GLU A 70 7.68 10.88 -0.13
C GLU A 70 6.83 11.80 -1.00
N LEU A 71 6.30 12.85 -0.39
CA LEU A 71 5.64 13.95 -1.07
C LEU A 71 6.64 15.08 -1.25
N THR A 72 6.90 15.48 -2.48
CA THR A 72 7.66 16.68 -2.82
C THR A 72 6.72 17.79 -3.32
N LYS A 73 7.28 18.92 -3.73
CA LYS A 73 6.52 20.04 -4.31
C LYS A 73 5.86 19.70 -5.66
N SER A 74 6.39 18.70 -6.37
CA SER A 74 5.99 18.38 -7.74
C SER A 74 5.41 16.96 -7.90
N GLU A 75 5.80 16.01 -7.04
CA GLU A 75 5.47 14.60 -7.23
C GLU A 75 5.31 13.82 -5.93
N LEU A 76 4.65 12.68 -6.05
CA LEU A 76 4.65 11.60 -5.09
C LEU A 76 5.58 10.50 -5.61
N ARG A 77 6.51 10.04 -4.78
CA ARG A 77 7.44 8.97 -5.11
C ARG A 77 7.64 8.03 -3.92
N ASP A 78 8.12 6.84 -4.21
CA ASP A 78 8.60 5.89 -3.21
C ASP A 78 10.09 6.13 -2.96
N SER A 79 10.56 5.94 -1.73
CA SER A 79 11.98 6.11 -1.37
C SER A 79 12.93 5.16 -2.10
N SER A 80 12.41 4.09 -2.71
CA SER A 80 13.17 3.22 -3.61
C SER A 80 13.41 3.82 -5.01
N GLY A 81 12.88 5.01 -5.27
CA GLY A 81 12.95 5.68 -6.58
C GLY A 81 11.79 5.35 -7.53
N GLU A 82 10.80 4.55 -7.09
CA GLU A 82 9.61 4.28 -7.89
C GLU A 82 8.71 5.52 -7.94
N PHE A 83 8.48 6.02 -9.15
CA PHE A 83 7.58 7.13 -9.40
C PHE A 83 6.13 6.71 -9.20
N ILE A 84 5.38 7.48 -8.41
CA ILE A 84 3.96 7.22 -8.16
C ILE A 84 3.10 8.10 -9.07
N CYS A 85 3.15 9.41 -8.91
CA CYS A 85 2.45 10.37 -9.79
C CYS A 85 2.99 11.80 -9.58
N THR A 86 2.76 12.66 -10.57
CA THR A 86 2.94 14.12 -10.39
C THR A 86 1.71 14.73 -9.71
N LEU A 87 1.89 15.82 -9.00
CA LEU A 87 0.77 16.56 -8.41
C LEU A 87 -0.14 17.16 -9.50
N ASP A 88 0.40 17.50 -10.66
CA ASP A 88 -0.36 18.03 -11.79
C ASP A 88 -1.31 17.01 -12.41
N ASP A 89 -0.99 15.72 -12.35
CA ASP A 89 -1.83 14.63 -12.85
C ASP A 89 -2.95 14.24 -11.87
N ILE A 90 -2.95 14.77 -10.66
CA ILE A 90 -4.00 14.51 -9.69
C ILE A 90 -5.26 15.31 -10.07
N ASP A 91 -6.35 14.60 -10.29
CA ASP A 91 -7.68 15.15 -10.54
C ASP A 91 -8.39 15.49 -9.22
N SER A 92 -8.44 14.54 -8.31
CA SER A 92 -9.11 14.70 -7.03
C SER A 92 -8.56 13.75 -5.95
N ILE A 93 -8.86 14.06 -4.70
CA ILE A 93 -8.58 13.20 -3.55
C ILE A 93 -9.90 12.81 -2.88
N ASP A 94 -10.06 11.54 -2.58
CA ASP A 94 -11.16 11.02 -1.78
C ASP A 94 -10.66 10.55 -0.41
N ARG A 95 -11.13 11.23 0.63
CA ARG A 95 -10.87 10.92 2.04
C ARG A 95 -12.11 10.45 2.77
N GLY A 96 -13.22 10.32 2.06
CA GLY A 96 -14.53 9.96 2.59
C GLY A 96 -14.55 8.59 3.27
N PHE A 97 -15.48 8.43 4.19
CA PHE A 97 -15.67 7.16 4.91
C PHE A 97 -16.09 6.02 3.98
N PHE A 98 -16.86 6.32 2.93
CA PHE A 98 -17.33 5.37 1.92
C PHE A 98 -16.40 5.22 0.73
N ALA A 99 -15.26 5.94 0.70
CA ALA A 99 -14.27 5.75 -0.34
C ALA A 99 -13.67 4.35 -0.27
N PHE A 100 -13.50 3.71 -1.42
CA PHE A 100 -12.79 2.43 -1.52
C PHE A 100 -11.28 2.66 -1.37
N LYS A 101 -10.87 3.00 -0.16
CA LYS A 101 -9.51 3.40 0.19
C LYS A 101 -8.86 2.41 1.15
N PRO A 102 -7.52 2.36 1.20
CA PRO A 102 -6.80 1.58 2.21
C PRO A 102 -7.11 2.05 3.64
N SER A 103 -6.97 1.14 4.59
CA SER A 103 -7.11 1.46 6.00
C SER A 103 -6.16 2.59 6.42
N ASN A 104 -6.64 3.55 7.19
CA ASN A 104 -5.89 4.73 7.62
C ASN A 104 -5.21 5.49 6.45
N GLY A 105 -5.90 5.59 5.33
CA GLY A 105 -5.36 6.17 4.13
C GLY A 105 -6.35 7.01 3.35
N PHE A 106 -6.02 7.29 2.11
CA PHE A 106 -6.83 8.06 1.18
C PHE A 106 -6.69 7.52 -0.25
N LEU A 107 -7.62 7.90 -1.10
CA LEU A 107 -7.63 7.56 -2.52
C LEU A 107 -7.29 8.81 -3.35
N VAL A 108 -6.38 8.65 -4.27
CA VAL A 108 -6.05 9.67 -5.28
C VAL A 108 -6.62 9.24 -6.62
N LYS A 109 -7.33 10.14 -7.29
CA LYS A 109 -7.80 9.94 -8.65
C LYS A 109 -6.94 10.77 -9.61
N LEU A 110 -6.45 10.13 -10.66
CA LEU A 110 -5.59 10.74 -11.65
C LEU A 110 -6.39 11.13 -12.90
N LYS A 111 -5.90 12.16 -13.62
CA LYS A 111 -6.40 12.57 -14.94
C LYS A 111 -6.10 11.52 -16.00
N SER A 112 -4.92 10.92 -15.95
CA SER A 112 -4.47 9.89 -16.89
C SER A 112 -4.27 8.52 -16.22
N PRO A 113 -4.51 7.40 -16.95
CA PRO A 113 -4.21 6.08 -16.44
C PRO A 113 -2.70 5.81 -16.42
N GLY A 114 -2.26 4.96 -15.49
CA GLY A 114 -0.86 4.60 -15.40
C GLY A 114 -0.64 3.12 -15.13
N LYS A 115 0.63 2.74 -15.04
CA LYS A 115 1.06 1.37 -14.81
C LYS A 115 0.50 0.83 -13.50
N ARG A 116 0.01 -0.40 -13.53
CA ARG A 116 -0.41 -1.12 -12.33
C ARG A 116 0.76 -1.35 -11.40
N SER A 117 0.58 -1.06 -10.11
CA SER A 117 1.56 -1.35 -9.08
C SER A 117 0.84 -1.78 -7.80
N TRP A 118 1.45 -2.70 -7.05
CA TRP A 118 0.90 -3.17 -5.80
C TRP A 118 2.01 -3.32 -4.76
N ARG A 119 1.97 -2.46 -3.77
CA ARG A 119 2.85 -2.44 -2.59
C ARG A 119 2.00 -2.71 -1.34
N PRO A 120 1.74 -3.97 -0.98
CA PRO A 120 0.82 -4.32 0.09
C PRO A 120 1.24 -3.69 1.43
N GLY A 121 0.28 -3.05 2.10
CA GLY A 121 0.49 -2.35 3.36
C GLY A 121 0.96 -0.91 3.23
N LEU A 122 1.26 -0.41 2.03
CA LEU A 122 1.74 0.97 1.82
C LEU A 122 0.93 1.72 0.74
N TRP A 123 0.90 1.22 -0.50
CA TRP A 123 0.14 1.83 -1.58
C TRP A 123 -0.11 0.87 -2.75
N TRP A 124 -1.08 1.20 -3.58
CA TRP A 124 -1.36 0.48 -4.83
C TRP A 124 -1.84 1.47 -5.91
N ARG A 125 -1.65 1.10 -7.16
CA ARG A 125 -2.14 1.82 -8.33
C ARG A 125 -2.86 0.88 -9.27
N SER A 126 -4.06 1.28 -9.70
CA SER A 126 -4.85 0.57 -10.71
C SER A 126 -5.55 1.57 -11.62
N GLY A 127 -5.11 1.66 -12.88
CA GLY A 127 -5.63 2.63 -13.83
C GLY A 127 -5.42 4.07 -13.35
N ARG A 128 -6.51 4.80 -13.12
CA ARG A 128 -6.51 6.20 -12.65
C ARG A 128 -6.61 6.35 -11.13
N ARG A 129 -6.55 5.26 -10.38
CA ARG A 129 -6.72 5.27 -8.92
C ARG A 129 -5.44 4.84 -8.23
N ILE A 130 -5.08 5.59 -7.20
CA ILE A 130 -3.98 5.26 -6.30
C ILE A 130 -4.54 5.23 -4.88
N GLY A 131 -4.39 4.11 -4.20
CA GLY A 131 -4.69 3.99 -2.78
C GLY A 131 -3.42 4.11 -1.95
N ILE A 132 -3.37 5.03 -1.02
CA ILE A 132 -2.24 5.24 -0.10
C ILE A 132 -2.71 4.95 1.32
N GLY A 133 -2.04 4.03 1.98
CA GLY A 133 -2.39 3.58 3.33
C GLY A 133 -2.28 2.07 3.48
N GLY A 134 -2.83 1.55 4.57
CA GLY A 134 -2.81 0.15 4.96
C GLY A 134 -2.21 -0.01 6.34
N MET A 135 -0.91 -0.22 6.44
CA MET A 135 -0.19 -0.30 7.73
C MET A 135 0.37 1.03 8.21
N THR A 136 -0.08 2.13 7.62
CA THR A 136 0.37 3.48 7.89
C THR A 136 -0.33 4.10 9.09
N PRO A 137 0.34 5.00 9.84
CA PRO A 137 -0.32 5.81 10.86
C PRO A 137 -1.28 6.83 10.22
N GLY A 138 -2.49 6.94 10.77
CA GLY A 138 -3.51 7.84 10.21
C GLY A 138 -3.12 9.32 10.20
N HIS A 139 -2.27 9.77 11.12
CA HIS A 139 -1.81 11.16 11.17
C HIS A 139 -0.90 11.52 10.00
N GLN A 140 -0.04 10.60 9.53
CA GLN A 140 0.83 10.84 8.37
C GLN A 140 0.04 10.92 7.08
N THR A 141 -0.88 10.00 6.85
CA THR A 141 -1.74 10.00 5.66
C THR A 141 -2.69 11.20 5.65
N LYS A 142 -3.21 11.59 6.82
CA LYS A 142 -4.02 12.80 6.96
C LYS A 142 -3.22 14.04 6.56
N PHE A 143 -2.03 14.22 7.11
CA PHE A 143 -1.14 15.34 6.83
C PHE A 143 -0.82 15.45 5.33
N VAL A 144 -0.37 14.36 4.71
CA VAL A 144 -0.04 14.34 3.28
C VAL A 144 -1.28 14.61 2.41
N SER A 145 -2.43 14.02 2.74
CA SER A 145 -3.66 14.26 2.00
C SER A 145 -4.16 15.72 2.13
N GLU A 146 -3.95 16.36 3.25
CA GLU A 146 -4.28 17.78 3.46
C GLU A 146 -3.40 18.70 2.61
N ILE A 147 -2.08 18.44 2.56
CA ILE A 147 -1.16 19.21 1.70
C ILE A 147 -1.58 19.10 0.23
N ILE A 148 -1.86 17.88 -0.25
CA ILE A 148 -2.29 17.66 -1.62
C ILE A 148 -3.62 18.37 -1.88
N ALA A 149 -4.59 18.30 -0.97
CA ALA A 149 -5.89 18.98 -1.12
C ALA A 149 -5.74 20.50 -1.20
N VAL A 150 -4.88 21.10 -0.37
CA VAL A 150 -4.59 22.54 -0.43
C VAL A 150 -3.92 22.91 -1.76
N THR A 151 -2.96 22.11 -2.21
CA THR A 151 -2.27 22.33 -3.49
C THR A 151 -3.25 22.29 -4.67
N LEU A 152 -4.18 21.33 -4.67
CA LEU A 152 -5.23 21.25 -5.69
C LEU A 152 -6.16 22.47 -5.65
N ALA A 153 -6.59 22.89 -4.48
CA ALA A 153 -7.46 24.06 -4.31
C ALA A 153 -6.79 25.36 -4.81
N GLN A 154 -5.48 25.50 -4.60
CA GLN A 154 -4.72 26.65 -5.11
C GLN A 154 -4.55 26.65 -6.63
N ARG A 155 -4.50 25.46 -7.24
CA ARG A 155 -4.42 25.33 -8.70
C ARG A 155 -5.72 25.74 -9.39
N ASP A 156 -6.86 25.52 -8.75
CA ASP A 156 -8.19 25.80 -9.32
C ASP A 156 -8.64 27.25 -9.11
N LEU A 157 -7.82 28.08 -8.48
CA LEU A 157 -8.01 29.53 -8.32
C LEU A 157 -7.33 30.32 -9.46
#